data_38e4010be199ca00848f424ed3c616ec
#
_entry.id   38e4010be199ca00848f424ed3c616ec
#
_cell.length_a   1.000
_cell.length_b   1.000
_cell.length_c   1.000
_cell.angle_alpha   90.00
_cell.angle_beta   90.00
_cell.angle_gamma   90.00
#
_symmetry.space_group_name_H-M   'P 1'
#
loop_
_entity.id
_entity.type
_entity.pdbx_description
1 polymer ?
#
loop_
_entity_poly.entity_id
_entity_poly.type
_entity_poly.pdbx_seq_one_letter_code
_entity_poly.pdbx_strand_id
1 'polypeptide(L)'
;MTLKDIAEMAGVSTMTVSNVINGKTSRVSQKTRDKINSIIEEYNYVPNMNARSLSNNSSHIIGVVTFLEEKEYASGYNYFENPYVSTMIGTIETELHKNGYFTMLQSVSRSSDILSLVKNWNVDGMILVFPTSAQNLEKLMDAANCPIAAFDSNYSHPNLINVISDDEKGLYLSTKYMINHGHTEIAFVADYEGNIVLTKRFNGYKKALEDSHIPFRPEYIFSYPPSYEGGIEAGRAIAGSKSPITAVVTTADICAIGIMEGARLGGYRVPIDLSVIGYDNLNLCQYTVPKLTSVSQNVPKKARLATELLLKKIHDNESDSNLGEIMDIEIVDRQSVISLY
;
A
#
# COMPACT_ATOMS: atom_id res chain seq x y z
N MET A 1 -2.67 11.15 -38.53
CA MET A 1 -2.41 9.89 -39.24
C MET A 1 -3.08 8.75 -38.48
N THR A 2 -3.68 7.82 -39.18
CA THR A 2 -4.36 6.64 -38.63
C THR A 2 -3.68 5.34 -39.08
N LEU A 3 -4.00 4.21 -38.44
CA LEU A 3 -3.55 2.88 -38.87
C LEU A 3 -3.94 2.58 -40.31
N LYS A 4 -5.06 3.13 -40.77
CA LYS A 4 -5.58 2.97 -42.14
C LYS A 4 -4.69 3.74 -43.13
N ASP A 5 -4.26 4.96 -42.80
CA ASP A 5 -3.41 5.74 -43.67
C ASP A 5 -2.04 5.06 -43.87
N ILE A 6 -1.45 4.50 -42.79
CA ILE A 6 -0.19 3.75 -42.85
C ILE A 6 -0.37 2.49 -43.72
N ALA A 7 -1.49 1.80 -43.60
CA ALA A 7 -1.78 0.61 -44.38
C ALA A 7 -1.88 0.92 -45.88
N GLU A 8 -2.56 2.01 -46.26
CA GLU A 8 -2.64 2.50 -47.61
C GLU A 8 -1.25 2.90 -48.18
N MET A 9 -0.45 3.64 -47.44
CA MET A 9 0.90 4.03 -47.85
C MET A 9 1.88 2.86 -47.96
N ALA A 10 1.74 1.88 -47.09
CA ALA A 10 2.55 0.67 -47.14
C ALA A 10 2.09 -0.34 -48.19
N GLY A 11 0.84 -0.22 -48.69
CA GLY A 11 0.22 -1.15 -49.64
C GLY A 11 -0.14 -2.51 -48.99
N VAL A 12 -0.55 -2.50 -47.71
CA VAL A 12 -0.88 -3.70 -46.94
C VAL A 12 -2.21 -3.53 -46.21
N SER A 13 -2.70 -4.59 -45.56
CA SER A 13 -3.89 -4.48 -44.71
C SER A 13 -3.57 -3.78 -43.37
N THR A 14 -4.57 -3.16 -42.76
CA THR A 14 -4.48 -2.58 -41.41
C THR A 14 -4.06 -3.63 -40.36
N MET A 15 -4.47 -4.88 -40.56
CA MET A 15 -4.06 -6.03 -39.75
C MET A 15 -2.54 -6.26 -39.84
N THR A 16 -1.95 -6.14 -41.02
CA THR A 16 -0.51 -6.29 -41.24
C THR A 16 0.27 -5.19 -40.49
N VAL A 17 -0.19 -3.94 -40.58
CA VAL A 17 0.40 -2.81 -39.84
C VAL A 17 0.28 -3.04 -38.33
N SER A 18 -0.90 -3.42 -37.86
CA SER A 18 -1.13 -3.75 -36.44
C SER A 18 -0.21 -4.88 -35.95
N ASN A 19 0.00 -5.92 -36.74
CA ASN A 19 0.90 -7.01 -36.41
C ASN A 19 2.37 -6.54 -36.30
N VAL A 20 2.83 -5.67 -37.18
CA VAL A 20 4.19 -5.10 -37.11
C VAL A 20 4.36 -4.25 -35.86
N ILE A 21 3.44 -3.34 -35.58
CA ILE A 21 3.45 -2.48 -34.39
C ILE A 21 3.44 -3.30 -33.10
N ASN A 22 2.73 -4.43 -33.08
CA ASN A 22 2.62 -5.31 -31.91
C ASN A 22 3.70 -6.43 -31.83
N GLY A 23 4.72 -6.38 -32.72
CA GLY A 23 5.81 -7.37 -32.73
C GLY A 23 5.38 -8.78 -33.23
N LYS A 24 4.15 -8.97 -33.68
CA LYS A 24 3.64 -10.25 -34.23
C LYS A 24 4.08 -10.42 -35.69
N THR A 25 5.38 -10.49 -35.91
CA THR A 25 5.99 -10.37 -37.26
C THR A 25 6.25 -11.69 -37.97
N SER A 26 5.92 -12.84 -37.39
CA SER A 26 6.24 -14.17 -37.93
C SER A 26 5.69 -14.43 -39.36
N ARG A 27 4.64 -13.71 -39.78
CA ARG A 27 4.03 -13.84 -41.12
C ARG A 27 4.24 -12.59 -41.97
N VAL A 28 5.12 -11.66 -41.57
CA VAL A 28 5.35 -10.41 -42.33
C VAL A 28 6.80 -10.39 -42.80
N SER A 29 7.00 -10.19 -44.13
CA SER A 29 8.36 -10.14 -44.69
C SER A 29 9.18 -8.96 -44.12
N GLN A 30 10.49 -9.12 -44.04
CA GLN A 30 11.40 -8.05 -43.56
C GLN A 30 11.18 -6.75 -44.34
N LYS A 31 11.13 -6.82 -45.66
CA LYS A 31 10.87 -5.65 -46.54
C LYS A 31 9.59 -4.91 -46.19
N THR A 32 8.52 -5.63 -45.83
CA THR A 32 7.25 -5.02 -45.43
C THR A 32 7.36 -4.38 -44.05
N ARG A 33 8.07 -5.01 -43.11
CA ARG A 33 8.34 -4.45 -41.77
C ARG A 33 9.11 -3.14 -41.86
N ASP A 34 10.19 -3.13 -42.64
CA ASP A 34 11.05 -1.95 -42.80
C ASP A 34 10.27 -0.77 -43.42
N LYS A 35 9.42 -1.06 -44.43
CA LYS A 35 8.56 -0.05 -45.04
C LYS A 35 7.56 0.54 -44.04
N ILE A 36 6.91 -0.30 -43.23
CA ILE A 36 5.94 0.15 -42.21
C ILE A 36 6.66 0.99 -41.14
N ASN A 37 7.80 0.51 -40.65
CA ASN A 37 8.57 1.23 -39.64
C ASN A 37 9.05 2.60 -40.16
N SER A 38 9.54 2.69 -41.40
CA SER A 38 9.95 3.98 -42.01
C SER A 38 8.78 4.95 -42.06
N ILE A 39 7.57 4.50 -42.42
CA ILE A 39 6.39 5.37 -42.44
C ILE A 39 6.03 5.83 -41.03
N ILE A 40 6.07 4.92 -40.02
CA ILE A 40 5.81 5.23 -38.61
C ILE A 40 6.78 6.32 -38.14
N GLU A 41 8.07 6.18 -38.41
CA GLU A 41 9.13 7.16 -38.05
C GLU A 41 8.95 8.46 -38.76
N GLU A 42 8.78 8.46 -40.12
CA GLU A 42 8.63 9.65 -40.93
C GLU A 42 7.48 10.56 -40.46
N TYR A 43 6.36 9.93 -40.08
CA TYR A 43 5.16 10.66 -39.67
C TYR A 43 4.97 10.76 -38.16
N ASN A 44 5.94 10.33 -37.35
CA ASN A 44 5.86 10.28 -35.89
C ASN A 44 4.53 9.64 -35.39
N TYR A 45 4.13 8.56 -36.05
CA TYR A 45 2.88 7.93 -35.68
C TYR A 45 2.98 7.22 -34.32
N VAL A 46 2.13 7.64 -33.38
CA VAL A 46 1.95 6.99 -32.09
C VAL A 46 0.62 6.23 -32.11
N PRO A 47 0.63 4.91 -31.83
CA PRO A 47 -0.60 4.12 -31.78
C PRO A 47 -1.60 4.72 -30.77
N ASN A 48 -2.84 4.93 -31.20
CA ASN A 48 -3.89 5.38 -30.29
C ASN A 48 -4.31 4.20 -29.40
N MET A 49 -4.03 4.32 -28.11
CA MET A 49 -4.34 3.27 -27.11
C MET A 49 -5.83 3.00 -27.00
N ASN A 50 -6.69 4.01 -27.16
CA ASN A 50 -8.15 3.82 -27.17
C ASN A 50 -8.63 2.96 -28.35
N ALA A 51 -8.03 3.13 -29.54
CA ALA A 51 -8.34 2.29 -30.69
C ALA A 51 -7.81 0.86 -30.52
N ARG A 52 -6.73 0.70 -29.77
CA ARG A 52 -6.12 -0.60 -29.46
C ARG A 52 -6.96 -1.37 -28.41
N SER A 53 -7.47 -0.69 -27.39
CA SER A 53 -8.34 -1.28 -26.38
C SER A 53 -9.64 -1.84 -26.96
N LEU A 54 -10.22 -1.14 -27.92
CA LEU A 54 -11.42 -1.60 -28.62
C LEU A 54 -11.19 -2.87 -29.45
N SER A 55 -9.98 -3.08 -29.96
CA SER A 55 -9.65 -4.26 -30.79
C SER A 55 -9.23 -5.49 -29.99
N ASN A 56 -8.65 -5.31 -28.81
CA ASN A 56 -8.05 -6.37 -27.99
C ASN A 56 -8.85 -6.68 -26.70
N ASN A 57 -9.95 -5.98 -26.45
CA ASN A 57 -10.76 -6.07 -25.24
C ASN A 57 -9.95 -5.85 -23.92
N SER A 58 -8.85 -5.10 -24.01
CA SER A 58 -7.96 -4.77 -22.89
C SER A 58 -7.55 -3.29 -23.00
N SER A 59 -7.71 -2.54 -21.91
CA SER A 59 -7.35 -1.13 -21.85
C SER A 59 -5.87 -0.91 -21.55
N HIS A 60 -5.19 -1.91 -21.01
CA HIS A 60 -3.87 -1.80 -20.39
C HIS A 60 -3.82 -0.73 -19.28
N ILE A 61 -4.96 -0.51 -18.59
CA ILE A 61 -5.08 0.42 -17.47
C ILE A 61 -5.46 -0.37 -16.22
N ILE A 62 -4.73 -0.14 -15.14
CA ILE A 62 -5.07 -0.61 -13.79
C ILE A 62 -5.48 0.59 -12.94
N GLY A 63 -6.68 0.50 -12.35
CA GLY A 63 -7.16 1.48 -11.37
C GLY A 63 -6.50 1.25 -10.02
N VAL A 64 -5.80 2.25 -9.50
CA VAL A 64 -5.29 2.26 -8.12
C VAL A 64 -6.16 3.24 -7.33
N VAL A 65 -6.89 2.70 -6.37
CA VAL A 65 -7.93 3.44 -5.65
C VAL A 65 -7.59 3.54 -4.18
N THR A 66 -7.64 4.77 -3.66
CA THR A 66 -7.50 5.06 -2.23
C THR A 66 -8.84 5.53 -1.68
N PHE A 67 -9.22 5.02 -0.49
CA PHE A 67 -10.41 5.49 0.22
C PHE A 67 -10.04 6.61 1.19
N LEU A 68 -10.80 7.71 1.11
CA LEU A 68 -10.77 8.83 2.06
C LEU A 68 -12.09 8.87 2.83
N GLU A 69 -12.04 9.19 4.10
CA GLU A 69 -13.25 9.63 4.79
C GLU A 69 -13.74 10.97 4.20
N GLU A 70 -15.07 11.21 4.24
CA GLU A 70 -15.63 12.45 3.66
C GLU A 70 -14.98 13.71 4.24
N LYS A 71 -14.67 13.71 5.54
CA LYS A 71 -13.98 14.83 6.21
C LYS A 71 -12.56 15.08 5.68
N GLU A 72 -11.81 13.99 5.38
CA GLU A 72 -10.46 14.07 4.83
C GLU A 72 -10.49 14.58 3.39
N TYR A 73 -11.41 14.05 2.59
CA TYR A 73 -11.64 14.54 1.22
C TYR A 73 -12.00 16.03 1.20
N ALA A 74 -12.89 16.45 2.08
CA ALA A 74 -13.32 17.85 2.19
C ALA A 74 -12.21 18.78 2.70
N SER A 75 -11.27 18.28 3.52
CA SER A 75 -10.14 19.06 4.04
C SER A 75 -8.99 19.23 3.04
N GLY A 76 -9.04 18.55 1.89
CA GLY A 76 -7.95 18.54 0.91
C GLY A 76 -6.75 17.71 1.36
N TYR A 77 -6.95 16.71 2.21
CA TYR A 77 -5.90 15.82 2.68
C TYR A 77 -5.12 15.19 1.50
N ASN A 78 -3.79 15.30 1.55
CA ASN A 78 -2.91 14.78 0.54
C ASN A 78 -2.37 13.40 0.95
N TYR A 79 -2.90 12.35 0.37
CA TYR A 79 -2.45 10.97 0.62
C TYR A 79 -0.97 10.72 0.40
N PHE A 80 -0.37 11.43 -0.54
CA PHE A 80 1.03 11.24 -0.86
C PHE A 80 1.98 11.76 0.23
N GLU A 81 1.47 12.54 1.17
CA GLU A 81 2.22 12.93 2.36
C GLU A 81 2.38 11.79 3.36
N ASN A 82 1.53 10.75 3.26
CA ASN A 82 1.70 9.54 4.03
C ASN A 82 2.79 8.65 3.38
N PRO A 83 3.94 8.41 4.05
CA PRO A 83 5.06 7.67 3.44
C PRO A 83 4.76 6.21 3.15
N TYR A 84 3.84 5.57 3.89
CA TYR A 84 3.37 4.22 3.61
C TYR A 84 2.63 4.18 2.27
N VAL A 85 1.69 5.10 2.07
CA VAL A 85 0.88 5.18 0.85
C VAL A 85 1.75 5.48 -0.36
N SER A 86 2.63 6.48 -0.27
CA SER A 86 3.51 6.86 -1.38
C SER A 86 4.49 5.74 -1.75
N THR A 87 5.01 4.99 -0.76
CA THR A 87 5.86 3.82 -1.00
C THR A 87 5.08 2.71 -1.71
N MET A 88 3.85 2.44 -1.27
CA MET A 88 3.00 1.42 -1.86
C MET A 88 2.62 1.77 -3.31
N ILE A 89 2.09 2.97 -3.53
CA ILE A 89 1.66 3.42 -4.86
C ILE A 89 2.84 3.49 -5.84
N GLY A 90 4.00 4.02 -5.41
CA GLY A 90 5.20 4.07 -6.24
C GLY A 90 5.72 2.68 -6.63
N THR A 91 5.58 1.69 -5.73
CA THR A 91 5.95 0.31 -6.05
C THR A 91 4.97 -0.33 -7.02
N ILE A 92 3.66 -0.14 -6.81
CA ILE A 92 2.60 -0.62 -7.72
C ILE A 92 2.82 -0.04 -9.12
N GLU A 93 3.00 1.28 -9.23
CA GLU A 93 3.23 1.97 -10.51
C GLU A 93 4.44 1.39 -11.24
N THR A 94 5.56 1.28 -10.55
CA THR A 94 6.79 0.72 -11.12
C THR A 94 6.58 -0.71 -11.66
N GLU A 95 5.84 -1.53 -10.93
CA GLU A 95 5.58 -2.91 -11.35
C GLU A 95 4.59 -2.99 -12.51
N LEU A 96 3.54 -2.16 -12.51
CA LEU A 96 2.59 -2.04 -13.62
C LEU A 96 3.29 -1.55 -14.90
N HIS A 97 4.13 -0.52 -14.79
CA HIS A 97 4.89 0.03 -15.91
C HIS A 97 5.79 -1.01 -16.57
N LYS A 98 6.53 -1.81 -15.77
CA LYS A 98 7.36 -2.91 -16.27
C LYS A 98 6.58 -3.94 -17.08
N ASN A 99 5.31 -4.14 -16.74
CA ASN A 99 4.42 -5.09 -17.40
C ASN A 99 3.57 -4.45 -18.51
N GLY A 100 3.84 -3.19 -18.89
CA GLY A 100 3.19 -2.49 -20.01
C GLY A 100 1.78 -1.98 -19.68
N TYR A 101 1.47 -1.80 -18.39
CA TYR A 101 0.21 -1.22 -17.91
C TYR A 101 0.39 0.25 -17.52
N PHE A 102 -0.68 1.02 -17.70
CA PHE A 102 -0.80 2.38 -17.19
C PHE A 102 -1.54 2.38 -15.86
N THR A 103 -1.13 3.26 -14.96
CA THR A 103 -1.77 3.43 -13.66
C THR A 103 -2.76 4.59 -13.73
N MET A 104 -4.03 4.32 -13.40
CA MET A 104 -5.03 5.35 -13.16
C MET A 104 -5.26 5.48 -11.67
N LEU A 105 -4.77 6.58 -11.08
CA LEU A 105 -4.88 6.83 -9.65
C LEU A 105 -6.11 7.69 -9.34
N GLN A 106 -6.92 7.22 -8.40
CA GLN A 106 -8.13 7.92 -7.97
C GLN A 106 -8.32 7.80 -6.46
N SER A 107 -8.59 8.94 -5.82
CA SER A 107 -9.10 8.97 -4.44
C SER A 107 -10.61 9.06 -4.45
N VAL A 108 -11.27 8.28 -3.61
CA VAL A 108 -12.73 8.23 -3.54
C VAL A 108 -13.20 8.26 -2.08
N SER A 109 -14.34 8.89 -1.83
CA SER A 109 -15.00 8.88 -0.52
C SER A 109 -16.18 7.91 -0.45
N ARG A 110 -16.66 7.43 -1.60
CA ARG A 110 -17.83 6.54 -1.70
C ARG A 110 -17.54 5.34 -2.61
N SER A 111 -18.07 4.19 -2.25
CA SER A 111 -17.99 2.98 -3.07
C SER A 111 -18.64 3.15 -4.45
N SER A 112 -19.69 3.99 -4.57
CA SER A 112 -20.35 4.30 -5.84
C SER A 112 -19.39 4.93 -6.87
N ASP A 113 -18.39 5.68 -6.39
CA ASP A 113 -17.45 6.35 -7.26
C ASP A 113 -16.49 5.34 -7.92
N ILE A 114 -16.16 4.24 -7.22
CA ILE A 114 -15.36 3.15 -7.78
C ILE A 114 -16.12 2.44 -8.90
N LEU A 115 -17.41 2.20 -8.71
CA LEU A 115 -18.24 1.58 -9.75
C LEU A 115 -18.33 2.43 -11.02
N SER A 116 -18.32 3.76 -10.86
CA SER A 116 -18.21 4.70 -11.97
C SER A 116 -16.88 4.55 -12.72
N LEU A 117 -15.76 4.38 -11.97
CA LEU A 117 -14.45 4.16 -12.59
C LEU A 117 -14.42 2.89 -13.43
N VAL A 118 -14.88 1.77 -12.86
CA VAL A 118 -14.94 0.47 -13.59
C VAL A 118 -15.73 0.59 -14.87
N LYS A 119 -16.92 1.22 -14.80
CA LYS A 119 -17.85 1.30 -15.96
C LYS A 119 -17.40 2.30 -17.01
N ASN A 120 -16.83 3.43 -16.59
CA ASN A 120 -16.51 4.54 -17.49
C ASN A 120 -15.14 4.39 -18.17
N TRP A 121 -14.16 3.77 -17.49
CA TRP A 121 -12.76 3.72 -17.94
C TRP A 121 -12.34 2.34 -18.45
N ASN A 122 -13.21 1.33 -18.30
CA ASN A 122 -12.94 -0.04 -18.76
C ASN A 122 -11.55 -0.54 -18.31
N VAL A 123 -11.23 -0.38 -17.02
CA VAL A 123 -9.95 -0.84 -16.47
C VAL A 123 -9.85 -2.36 -16.49
N ASP A 124 -8.66 -2.89 -16.73
CA ASP A 124 -8.43 -4.34 -16.80
C ASP A 124 -8.38 -4.98 -15.39
N GLY A 125 -8.12 -4.19 -14.37
CA GLY A 125 -8.10 -4.60 -12.97
C GLY A 125 -8.02 -3.42 -12.03
N MET A 126 -8.18 -3.68 -10.72
CA MET A 126 -8.09 -2.65 -9.69
C MET A 126 -7.23 -3.09 -8.50
N ILE A 127 -6.56 -2.14 -7.89
CA ILE A 127 -5.84 -2.30 -6.62
C ILE A 127 -6.40 -1.29 -5.62
N LEU A 128 -6.91 -1.78 -4.50
CA LEU A 128 -7.49 -0.96 -3.43
C LEU A 128 -6.46 -0.78 -2.32
N VAL A 129 -5.97 0.43 -2.17
CA VAL A 129 -5.10 0.84 -1.06
C VAL A 129 -5.99 1.40 0.04
N PHE A 130 -5.94 0.82 1.24
CA PHE A 130 -6.91 1.04 2.31
C PHE A 130 -8.33 0.61 1.92
N PRO A 131 -8.62 -0.67 2.04
CA PRO A 131 -9.94 -1.16 1.69
C PRO A 131 -11.01 -0.57 2.62
N THR A 132 -12.12 -0.26 2.03
CA THR A 132 -13.35 0.13 2.72
C THR A 132 -13.93 -1.02 3.57
N SER A 133 -15.08 -0.80 4.20
CA SER A 133 -15.78 -1.84 4.96
C SER A 133 -16.08 -3.09 4.10
N ALA A 134 -16.17 -4.25 4.75
CA ALA A 134 -16.49 -5.52 4.09
C ALA A 134 -17.77 -5.42 3.22
N GLN A 135 -18.80 -4.73 3.72
CA GLN A 135 -20.07 -4.54 2.98
C GLN A 135 -19.89 -3.74 1.68
N ASN A 136 -18.98 -2.77 1.66
CA ASN A 136 -18.70 -1.98 0.47
C ASN A 136 -17.85 -2.79 -0.52
N LEU A 137 -16.94 -3.64 -0.04
CA LEU A 137 -16.18 -4.55 -0.88
C LEU A 137 -17.08 -5.60 -1.52
N GLU A 138 -18.05 -6.17 -0.80
CA GLU A 138 -19.03 -7.11 -1.35
C GLU A 138 -19.76 -6.50 -2.54
N LYS A 139 -20.35 -5.31 -2.37
CA LYS A 139 -21.04 -4.60 -3.46
C LYS A 139 -20.13 -4.30 -4.65
N LEU A 140 -18.86 -4.01 -4.38
CA LEU A 140 -17.87 -3.75 -5.42
C LEU A 140 -17.54 -5.04 -6.18
N MET A 141 -17.33 -6.15 -5.47
CA MET A 141 -17.04 -7.46 -6.07
C MET A 141 -18.18 -7.96 -6.95
N ASP A 142 -19.43 -7.76 -6.52
CA ASP A 142 -20.63 -8.13 -7.28
C ASP A 142 -20.81 -7.32 -8.58
N ALA A 143 -20.36 -6.09 -8.58
CA ALA A 143 -20.58 -5.16 -9.69
C ALA A 143 -19.36 -4.97 -10.60
N ALA A 144 -18.19 -5.39 -10.20
CA ALA A 144 -16.97 -5.26 -10.98
C ALA A 144 -16.81 -6.42 -11.97
N ASN A 145 -16.50 -6.06 -13.23
CA ASN A 145 -16.23 -7.03 -14.29
C ASN A 145 -14.71 -7.30 -14.48
N CYS A 146 -13.89 -6.91 -13.51
CA CYS A 146 -12.44 -7.07 -13.53
C CYS A 146 -11.92 -7.62 -12.21
N PRO A 147 -10.74 -8.26 -12.18
CA PRO A 147 -10.08 -8.69 -10.95
C PRO A 147 -9.75 -7.51 -10.03
N ILE A 148 -9.83 -7.75 -8.72
CA ILE A 148 -9.54 -6.76 -7.69
C ILE A 148 -8.51 -7.32 -6.72
N ALA A 149 -7.48 -6.53 -6.43
CA ALA A 149 -6.56 -6.78 -5.33
C ALA A 149 -6.79 -5.75 -4.21
N ALA A 150 -6.65 -6.18 -2.95
CA ALA A 150 -6.73 -5.32 -1.78
C ALA A 150 -5.67 -5.69 -0.76
N PHE A 151 -5.39 -4.77 0.16
CA PHE A 151 -4.46 -4.98 1.26
C PHE A 151 -5.21 -5.01 2.59
N ASP A 152 -4.81 -5.94 3.46
CA ASP A 152 -5.28 -6.05 4.85
C ASP A 152 -6.81 -6.04 5.03
N SER A 153 -7.52 -6.52 4.01
CA SER A 153 -8.97 -6.65 4.06
C SER A 153 -9.39 -7.85 4.90
N ASN A 154 -10.47 -7.70 5.68
CA ASN A 154 -11.12 -8.84 6.36
C ASN A 154 -12.22 -9.50 5.54
N TYR A 155 -12.49 -8.99 4.35
CA TYR A 155 -13.45 -9.57 3.44
C TYR A 155 -12.78 -10.70 2.65
N SER A 156 -13.45 -11.85 2.59
CA SER A 156 -13.01 -13.00 1.80
C SER A 156 -13.97 -13.22 0.64
N HIS A 157 -13.44 -13.25 -0.56
CA HIS A 157 -14.21 -13.53 -1.77
C HIS A 157 -13.33 -14.29 -2.78
N PRO A 158 -13.86 -15.29 -3.53
CA PRO A 158 -13.06 -16.09 -4.47
C PRO A 158 -12.32 -15.28 -5.55
N ASN A 159 -12.86 -14.12 -5.90
CA ASN A 159 -12.26 -13.23 -6.92
C ASN A 159 -11.45 -12.07 -6.33
N LEU A 160 -11.35 -11.94 -5.01
CA LEU A 160 -10.56 -10.92 -4.35
C LEU A 160 -9.15 -11.45 -4.05
N ILE A 161 -8.15 -10.80 -4.59
CA ILE A 161 -6.77 -11.00 -4.21
C ILE A 161 -6.54 -10.18 -2.93
N ASN A 162 -6.18 -10.82 -1.82
CA ASN A 162 -5.99 -10.14 -0.54
C ASN A 162 -4.60 -10.42 0.02
N VAL A 163 -3.72 -9.42 -0.03
CA VAL A 163 -2.37 -9.53 0.55
C VAL A 163 -2.38 -8.86 1.91
N ILE A 164 -2.20 -9.64 2.96
CA ILE A 164 -2.35 -9.21 4.35
C ILE A 164 -1.03 -9.31 5.11
N SER A 165 -0.90 -8.48 6.15
CA SER A 165 0.14 -8.61 7.16
C SER A 165 -0.45 -9.25 8.42
N ASP A 166 0.37 -9.99 9.16
CA ASP A 166 -0.02 -10.50 10.48
C ASP A 166 0.12 -9.38 11.52
N ASP A 167 -0.84 -8.47 11.51
CA ASP A 167 -0.83 -7.25 12.33
C ASP A 167 -0.78 -7.53 13.84
N GLU A 168 -1.48 -8.59 14.30
CA GLU A 168 -1.45 -8.99 15.70
C GLU A 168 -0.05 -9.48 16.09
N LYS A 169 0.54 -10.34 15.28
CA LYS A 169 1.92 -10.81 15.47
C LYS A 169 2.93 -9.67 15.44
N GLY A 170 2.74 -8.68 14.55
CA GLY A 170 3.64 -7.54 14.43
C GLY A 170 3.76 -6.74 15.74
N LEU A 171 2.63 -6.35 16.33
CA LEU A 171 2.63 -5.64 17.62
C LEU A 171 2.95 -6.55 18.80
N TYR A 172 2.62 -7.82 18.74
CA TYR A 172 3.11 -8.79 19.70
C TYR A 172 4.65 -8.82 19.72
N LEU A 173 5.29 -8.95 18.57
CA LEU A 173 6.75 -8.99 18.47
C LEU A 173 7.39 -7.68 18.93
N SER A 174 6.86 -6.51 18.55
CA SER A 174 7.41 -5.21 18.98
C SER A 174 7.31 -5.02 20.49
N THR A 175 6.20 -5.42 21.09
CA THR A 175 6.02 -5.35 22.55
C THR A 175 6.93 -6.35 23.27
N LYS A 176 7.05 -7.58 22.77
CA LYS A 176 8.01 -8.57 23.29
C LYS A 176 9.45 -8.10 23.15
N TYR A 177 9.77 -7.39 22.05
CA TYR A 177 11.11 -6.80 21.87
C TYR A 177 11.41 -5.79 22.97
N MET A 178 10.48 -4.88 23.30
CA MET A 178 10.64 -3.94 24.42
C MET A 178 10.80 -4.68 25.75
N ILE A 179 9.98 -5.69 26.02
CA ILE A 179 10.07 -6.49 27.24
C ILE A 179 11.42 -7.20 27.35
N ASN A 180 11.93 -7.75 26.27
CA ASN A 180 13.24 -8.41 26.24
C ASN A 180 14.42 -7.43 26.45
N HIS A 181 14.20 -6.12 26.28
CA HIS A 181 15.13 -5.06 26.63
C HIS A 181 14.93 -4.51 28.06
N GLY A 182 14.10 -5.16 28.86
CA GLY A 182 13.88 -4.83 30.28
C GLY A 182 12.76 -3.83 30.53
N HIS A 183 12.04 -3.38 29.50
CA HIS A 183 10.92 -2.47 29.69
C HIS A 183 9.67 -3.20 30.19
N THR A 184 9.06 -2.69 31.27
CA THR A 184 7.79 -3.17 31.79
C THR A 184 6.70 -2.09 31.79
N GLU A 185 7.10 -0.84 31.72
CA GLU A 185 6.22 0.34 31.65
C GLU A 185 6.14 0.81 30.19
N ILE A 186 5.30 0.12 29.40
CA ILE A 186 5.23 0.26 27.96
C ILE A 186 3.90 0.90 27.56
N ALA A 187 3.94 2.05 26.89
CA ALA A 187 2.75 2.70 26.32
C ALA A 187 2.43 2.19 24.91
N PHE A 188 1.15 2.22 24.56
CA PHE A 188 0.65 2.02 23.21
C PHE A 188 0.06 3.34 22.68
N VAL A 189 0.42 3.70 21.45
CA VAL A 189 -0.08 4.92 20.80
C VAL A 189 -0.76 4.60 19.48
N ALA A 190 -2.06 4.70 19.43
CA ALA A 190 -2.89 4.78 18.23
C ALA A 190 -4.36 5.06 18.59
N ASP A 191 -5.08 5.71 17.69
CA ASP A 191 -6.54 5.71 17.67
C ASP A 191 -7.03 4.45 16.93
N TYR A 192 -7.26 3.37 17.68
CA TYR A 192 -7.51 2.04 17.13
C TYR A 192 -8.99 1.69 17.01
N GLU A 193 -9.88 2.44 17.64
CA GLU A 193 -11.31 2.14 17.65
C GLU A 193 -11.90 2.34 16.25
N GLY A 194 -12.69 1.36 15.82
CA GLY A 194 -13.32 1.39 14.48
C GLY A 194 -12.39 0.99 13.32
N ASN A 195 -11.08 0.84 13.56
CA ASN A 195 -10.13 0.36 12.56
C ASN A 195 -9.65 -1.04 12.88
N ILE A 196 -9.97 -2.01 12.02
CA ILE A 196 -9.73 -3.42 12.29
C ILE A 196 -8.24 -3.80 12.29
N VAL A 197 -7.43 -3.16 11.43
CA VAL A 197 -5.97 -3.36 11.40
C VAL A 197 -5.36 -2.86 12.70
N LEU A 198 -5.72 -1.65 13.13
CA LEU A 198 -5.22 -1.08 14.38
C LEU A 198 -5.72 -1.85 15.61
N THR A 199 -6.95 -2.37 15.57
CA THR A 199 -7.48 -3.25 16.63
C THR A 199 -6.69 -4.55 16.74
N LYS A 200 -6.31 -5.19 15.62
CA LYS A 200 -5.44 -6.38 15.64
C LYS A 200 -4.07 -6.05 16.24
N ARG A 201 -3.49 -4.92 15.85
CA ARG A 201 -2.23 -4.42 16.43
C ARG A 201 -2.35 -4.23 17.94
N PHE A 202 -3.40 -3.56 18.41
CA PHE A 202 -3.68 -3.41 19.83
C PHE A 202 -3.81 -4.74 20.58
N ASN A 203 -4.48 -5.72 19.97
CA ASN A 203 -4.60 -7.05 20.56
C ASN A 203 -3.23 -7.74 20.70
N GLY A 204 -2.34 -7.58 19.73
CA GLY A 204 -0.96 -8.08 19.79
C GLY A 204 -0.18 -7.47 20.96
N TYR A 205 -0.31 -6.15 21.17
CA TYR A 205 0.28 -5.47 22.33
C TYR A 205 -0.24 -6.05 23.65
N LYS A 206 -1.56 -6.18 23.82
CA LYS A 206 -2.17 -6.75 25.04
C LYS A 206 -1.70 -8.17 25.30
N LYS A 207 -1.70 -9.01 24.27
CA LYS A 207 -1.27 -10.40 24.37
C LYS A 207 0.20 -10.53 24.79
N ALA A 208 1.08 -9.68 24.28
CA ALA A 208 2.49 -9.67 24.67
C ALA A 208 2.70 -9.32 26.15
N LEU A 209 1.92 -8.38 26.69
CA LEU A 209 1.93 -8.05 28.12
C LEU A 209 1.42 -9.25 28.95
N GLU A 210 0.29 -9.84 28.56
CA GLU A 210 -0.31 -10.98 29.24
C GLU A 210 0.65 -12.16 29.29
N ASP A 211 1.22 -12.58 28.16
CA ASP A 211 2.19 -13.69 28.06
C ASP A 211 3.48 -13.43 28.83
N SER A 212 3.74 -12.17 29.20
CA SER A 212 4.90 -11.77 29.99
C SER A 212 4.56 -11.45 31.45
N HIS A 213 3.32 -11.70 31.86
CA HIS A 213 2.81 -11.39 33.20
C HIS A 213 2.97 -9.92 33.62
N ILE A 214 2.93 -9.00 32.64
CA ILE A 214 2.93 -7.55 32.87
C ILE A 214 1.48 -7.06 32.90
N PRO A 215 1.02 -6.37 33.95
CA PRO A 215 -0.34 -5.87 34.04
C PRO A 215 -0.67 -4.89 32.90
N PHE A 216 -1.78 -5.10 32.23
CA PHE A 216 -2.31 -4.13 31.29
C PHE A 216 -2.80 -2.88 32.05
N ARG A 217 -2.39 -1.70 31.62
CA ARG A 217 -2.71 -0.40 32.22
C ARG A 217 -3.44 0.47 31.22
N PRO A 218 -4.76 0.72 31.37
CA PRO A 218 -5.53 1.58 30.48
C PRO A 218 -4.94 3.00 30.36
N GLU A 219 -4.33 3.53 31.40
CA GLU A 219 -3.67 4.84 31.44
C GLU A 219 -2.41 4.96 30.57
N TYR A 220 -1.91 3.83 30.02
CA TYR A 220 -0.79 3.78 29.07
C TYR A 220 -1.27 3.70 27.62
N ILE A 221 -2.57 3.82 27.38
CA ILE A 221 -3.15 3.86 26.04
C ILE A 221 -3.38 5.33 25.68
N PHE A 222 -2.65 5.78 24.67
CA PHE A 222 -2.74 7.13 24.15
C PHE A 222 -3.45 7.10 22.78
N SER A 223 -4.70 7.54 22.77
CA SER A 223 -5.52 7.55 21.54
C SER A 223 -5.24 8.83 20.74
N TYR A 224 -4.33 8.71 19.80
CA TYR A 224 -3.99 9.75 18.83
C TYR A 224 -3.96 9.17 17.41
N PRO A 225 -4.27 9.97 16.38
CA PRO A 225 -4.15 9.52 14.99
C PRO A 225 -2.74 9.02 14.66
N PRO A 226 -2.58 7.97 13.84
CA PRO A 226 -1.26 7.45 13.43
C PRO A 226 -0.60 8.36 12.38
N SER A 227 -0.48 9.65 12.70
CA SER A 227 0.15 10.70 11.91
C SER A 227 1.37 11.28 12.63
N TYR A 228 2.13 12.13 11.95
CA TYR A 228 3.26 12.85 12.57
C TYR A 228 2.79 13.77 13.69
N GLU A 229 1.72 14.54 13.45
CA GLU A 229 1.15 15.48 14.41
C GLU A 229 0.58 14.76 15.63
N GLY A 230 -0.19 13.67 15.40
CA GLY A 230 -0.71 12.82 16.47
C GLY A 230 0.42 12.22 17.31
N GLY A 231 1.52 11.83 16.66
CA GLY A 231 2.74 11.38 17.33
C GLY A 231 3.37 12.46 18.22
N ILE A 232 3.47 13.71 17.73
CA ILE A 232 3.99 14.84 18.53
C ILE A 232 3.14 15.05 19.79
N GLU A 233 1.83 15.07 19.64
CA GLU A 233 0.91 15.24 20.77
C GLU A 233 1.04 14.09 21.77
N ALA A 234 1.09 12.85 21.29
CA ALA A 234 1.33 11.68 22.14
C ALA A 234 2.65 11.75 22.88
N GLY A 235 3.74 12.08 22.20
CA GLY A 235 5.07 12.21 22.81
C GLY A 235 5.13 13.29 23.90
N ARG A 236 4.47 14.44 23.69
CA ARG A 236 4.32 15.49 24.70
C ARG A 236 3.47 15.02 25.90
N ALA A 237 2.36 14.33 25.62
CA ALA A 237 1.50 13.80 26.66
C ALA A 237 2.22 12.79 27.54
N ILE A 238 3.00 11.88 26.94
CA ILE A 238 3.83 10.89 27.66
C ILE A 238 4.87 11.60 28.54
N ALA A 239 5.64 12.52 27.99
CA ALA A 239 6.66 13.26 28.73
C ALA A 239 6.06 14.11 29.87
N GLY A 240 4.84 14.64 29.68
CA GLY A 240 4.14 15.45 30.68
C GLY A 240 3.38 14.63 31.74
N SER A 241 3.16 13.34 31.53
CA SER A 241 2.26 12.52 32.35
C SER A 241 2.78 12.19 33.74
N LYS A 242 4.08 12.39 34.03
CA LYS A 242 4.78 11.91 35.25
C LYS A 242 4.65 10.40 35.51
N SER A 243 4.19 9.64 34.50
CA SER A 243 4.07 8.18 34.54
C SER A 243 5.47 7.56 34.35
N PRO A 244 5.76 6.40 34.94
CA PRO A 244 7.07 5.75 34.79
C PRO A 244 7.27 5.07 33.43
N ILE A 245 6.60 5.55 32.36
CA ILE A 245 6.69 4.99 31.02
C ILE A 245 8.11 5.13 30.50
N THR A 246 8.71 4.01 30.11
CA THR A 246 10.07 3.95 29.57
C THR A 246 10.13 3.51 28.11
N ALA A 247 9.02 3.01 27.58
CA ALA A 247 8.95 2.55 26.19
C ALA A 247 7.59 2.84 25.55
N VAL A 248 7.59 3.01 24.23
CA VAL A 248 6.39 3.20 23.43
C VAL A 248 6.41 2.28 22.23
N VAL A 249 5.30 1.59 22.00
CA VAL A 249 4.99 0.90 20.75
C VAL A 249 3.87 1.65 20.02
N THR A 250 4.00 1.80 18.70
CA THR A 250 2.99 2.48 17.89
C THR A 250 2.73 1.73 16.58
N THR A 251 1.76 2.18 15.83
CA THR A 251 1.20 1.46 14.68
C THR A 251 1.68 1.99 13.32
N ALA A 252 2.58 2.99 13.30
CA ALA A 252 3.15 3.54 12.08
C ALA A 252 4.49 4.22 12.36
N ASP A 253 5.44 4.15 11.43
CA ASP A 253 6.74 4.83 11.54
C ASP A 253 6.60 6.34 11.62
N ILE A 254 5.70 6.93 10.84
CA ILE A 254 5.48 8.37 10.86
C ILE A 254 4.99 8.88 12.23
N CYS A 255 4.15 8.08 12.89
CA CYS A 255 3.71 8.36 14.26
C CYS A 255 4.87 8.21 15.26
N ALA A 256 5.68 7.16 15.12
CA ALA A 256 6.87 6.97 15.96
C ALA A 256 7.83 8.16 15.87
N ILE A 257 8.05 8.69 14.66
CA ILE A 257 8.89 9.89 14.46
C ILE A 257 8.26 11.10 15.13
N GLY A 258 6.94 11.27 15.03
CA GLY A 258 6.22 12.30 15.78
C GLY A 258 6.38 12.15 17.28
N ILE A 259 6.28 10.92 17.82
CA ILE A 259 6.50 10.64 19.25
C ILE A 259 7.92 11.04 19.69
N MET A 260 8.94 10.71 18.89
CA MET A 260 10.33 11.09 19.17
C MET A 260 10.47 12.62 19.27
N GLU A 261 9.86 13.35 18.34
CA GLU A 261 9.87 14.83 18.36
C GLU A 261 9.07 15.40 19.55
N GLY A 262 7.87 14.86 19.81
CA GLY A 262 7.05 15.27 20.95
C GLY A 262 7.73 15.02 22.29
N ALA A 263 8.39 13.87 22.46
CA ALA A 263 9.19 13.53 23.63
C ALA A 263 10.35 14.50 23.80
N ARG A 264 11.10 14.81 22.72
CA ARG A 264 12.18 15.80 22.71
C ARG A 264 11.69 17.18 23.16
N LEU A 265 10.55 17.63 22.65
CA LEU A 265 9.92 18.90 23.05
C LEU A 265 9.46 18.89 24.52
N GLY A 266 9.12 17.72 25.05
CA GLY A 266 8.83 17.49 26.47
C GLY A 266 10.05 17.31 27.36
N GLY A 267 11.28 17.40 26.79
CA GLY A 267 12.55 17.29 27.53
C GLY A 267 13.10 15.87 27.66
N TYR A 268 12.48 14.88 27.01
CA TYR A 268 12.93 13.48 26.99
C TYR A 268 13.91 13.22 25.84
N ARG A 269 14.85 12.35 26.08
CA ARG A 269 15.83 11.89 25.08
C ARG A 269 15.50 10.46 24.65
N VAL A 270 15.33 10.25 23.37
CA VAL A 270 15.20 8.91 22.79
C VAL A 270 16.60 8.42 22.41
N PRO A 271 17.02 7.21 22.81
CA PRO A 271 16.28 6.18 23.56
C PRO A 271 16.47 6.26 25.10
N ILE A 272 17.22 7.24 25.63
CA ILE A 272 17.72 7.24 27.00
C ILE A 272 16.58 7.33 28.03
N ASP A 273 15.65 8.26 27.82
CA ASP A 273 14.55 8.52 28.75
C ASP A 273 13.25 7.81 28.24
N LEU A 274 13.17 7.51 26.92
CA LEU A 274 12.04 6.84 26.30
C LEU A 274 12.51 6.03 25.08
N SER A 275 12.33 4.73 25.09
CA SER A 275 12.50 3.85 23.93
C SER A 275 11.27 3.93 23.02
N VAL A 276 11.47 3.97 21.70
CA VAL A 276 10.38 4.07 20.72
C VAL A 276 10.59 3.05 19.62
N ILE A 277 9.54 2.30 19.27
CA ILE A 277 9.50 1.37 18.14
C ILE A 277 8.35 1.71 17.20
N GLY A 278 8.64 1.82 15.91
CA GLY A 278 7.69 2.09 14.84
C GLY A 278 7.09 0.82 14.21
N TYR A 279 6.34 1.03 13.15
CA TYR A 279 5.75 -0.02 12.32
C TYR A 279 5.78 0.42 10.87
N ASP A 280 6.09 -0.46 9.94
CA ASP A 280 6.20 -0.43 8.48
C ASP A 280 7.63 -0.63 7.96
N ASN A 281 8.65 -0.19 8.70
CA ASN A 281 10.06 -0.17 8.33
C ASN A 281 10.31 0.59 7.01
N LEU A 282 9.77 1.79 6.92
CA LEU A 282 9.97 2.68 5.78
C LEU A 282 11.39 3.27 5.76
N ASN A 283 11.85 3.74 4.59
CA ASN A 283 13.18 4.32 4.43
C ASN A 283 13.45 5.49 5.39
N LEU A 284 12.43 6.24 5.75
CA LEU A 284 12.53 7.37 6.69
C LEU A 284 13.07 6.96 8.08
N CYS A 285 12.93 5.69 8.48
CA CYS A 285 13.50 5.18 9.73
C CYS A 285 15.04 5.30 9.79
N GLN A 286 15.70 5.35 8.63
CA GLN A 286 17.15 5.49 8.50
C GLN A 286 17.61 6.96 8.58
N TYR A 287 16.69 7.91 8.42
CA TYR A 287 16.99 9.34 8.36
C TYR A 287 16.80 10.05 9.72
N THR A 288 16.17 9.37 10.68
CA THR A 288 15.98 9.90 12.04
C THR A 288 17.26 9.84 12.87
N VAL A 289 17.33 10.67 13.91
CA VAL A 289 18.39 10.65 14.92
C VAL A 289 17.75 10.63 16.30
N PRO A 290 17.85 9.49 17.02
CA PRO A 290 18.43 8.20 16.63
C PRO A 290 17.65 7.52 15.50
N LYS A 291 18.29 6.57 14.78
CA LYS A 291 17.63 5.78 13.74
C LYS A 291 16.52 4.92 14.36
N LEU A 292 15.34 4.94 13.75
CA LEU A 292 14.15 4.29 14.29
C LEU A 292 14.18 2.76 14.10
N THR A 293 14.10 2.03 15.21
CA THR A 293 13.77 0.59 15.25
C THR A 293 12.31 0.42 14.86
N SER A 294 12.00 -0.54 13.98
CA SER A 294 10.65 -0.68 13.44
C SER A 294 10.29 -2.12 13.11
N VAL A 295 9.00 -2.41 13.15
CA VAL A 295 8.41 -3.65 12.62
C VAL A 295 8.36 -3.55 11.09
N SER A 296 8.97 -4.51 10.41
CA SER A 296 8.92 -4.61 8.94
C SER A 296 7.78 -5.49 8.51
N GLN A 297 6.86 -4.93 7.74
CA GLN A 297 5.88 -5.66 6.94
C GLN A 297 6.28 -5.72 5.45
N ASN A 298 7.47 -5.27 5.11
CA ASN A 298 8.03 -5.23 3.77
C ASN A 298 7.06 -4.65 2.72
N VAL A 299 6.70 -3.38 2.92
CA VAL A 299 5.71 -2.66 2.10
C VAL A 299 5.96 -2.79 0.58
N PRO A 300 7.20 -2.65 0.08
CA PRO A 300 7.46 -2.84 -1.35
C PRO A 300 7.19 -4.28 -1.84
N LYS A 301 7.56 -5.30 -1.05
CA LYS A 301 7.27 -6.70 -1.42
C LYS A 301 5.78 -6.97 -1.44
N LYS A 302 5.05 -6.46 -0.45
CA LYS A 302 3.59 -6.56 -0.33
C LYS A 302 2.88 -5.94 -1.54
N ALA A 303 3.27 -4.73 -1.93
CA ALA A 303 2.73 -4.02 -3.09
C ALA A 303 3.03 -4.77 -4.41
N ARG A 304 4.27 -5.23 -4.59
CA ARG A 304 4.69 -6.00 -5.76
C ARG A 304 3.90 -7.29 -5.88
N LEU A 305 3.80 -8.06 -4.81
CA LEU A 305 3.06 -9.31 -4.78
C LEU A 305 1.58 -9.14 -5.19
N ALA A 306 0.90 -8.15 -4.64
CA ALA A 306 -0.49 -7.87 -4.99
C ALA A 306 -0.64 -7.52 -6.48
N THR A 307 0.32 -6.75 -7.03
CA THR A 307 0.33 -6.39 -8.46
C THR A 307 0.59 -7.62 -9.34
N GLU A 308 1.57 -8.45 -9.00
CA GLU A 308 1.89 -9.68 -9.74
C GLU A 308 0.70 -10.66 -9.77
N LEU A 309 0.04 -10.85 -8.62
CA LEU A 309 -1.13 -11.72 -8.51
C LEU A 309 -2.31 -11.17 -9.33
N LEU A 310 -2.51 -9.84 -9.31
CA LEU A 310 -3.54 -9.19 -10.13
C LEU A 310 -3.28 -9.39 -11.62
N LEU A 311 -2.06 -9.14 -12.08
CA LEU A 311 -1.68 -9.30 -13.48
C LEU A 311 -1.78 -10.76 -13.93
N LYS A 312 -1.38 -11.70 -13.06
CA LYS A 312 -1.57 -13.13 -13.32
C LYS A 312 -3.05 -13.46 -13.51
N LYS A 313 -3.93 -12.96 -12.64
CA LYS A 313 -5.38 -13.18 -12.74
C LYS A 313 -6.00 -12.56 -13.99
N ILE A 314 -5.47 -11.44 -14.48
CA ILE A 314 -5.90 -10.82 -15.73
C ILE A 314 -5.53 -11.69 -16.95
N HIS A 315 -4.34 -12.30 -16.94
CA HIS A 315 -3.85 -13.09 -18.07
C HIS A 315 -4.36 -14.54 -18.08
N ASP A 316 -4.52 -15.14 -16.89
CA ASP A 316 -4.94 -16.53 -16.71
C ASP A 316 -6.40 -16.57 -16.22
N ASN A 317 -7.35 -16.78 -17.13
CA ASN A 317 -8.78 -16.91 -16.79
C ASN A 317 -9.11 -18.12 -15.89
N GLU A 318 -8.18 -19.02 -15.65
CA GLU A 318 -8.35 -20.29 -14.90
C GLU A 318 -7.59 -20.31 -13.56
N SER A 319 -7.47 -19.23 -12.84
CA SER A 319 -6.70 -19.27 -11.59
C SER A 319 -7.51 -19.76 -10.40
N ASP A 320 -6.93 -20.72 -9.69
CA ASP A 320 -7.35 -21.26 -8.40
C ASP A 320 -7.83 -20.20 -7.41
N SER A 321 -8.87 -20.56 -6.69
CA SER A 321 -9.72 -19.74 -5.84
C SER A 321 -9.13 -19.30 -4.51
N ASN A 322 -7.80 -19.16 -4.36
CA ASN A 322 -7.22 -18.72 -3.10
C ASN A 322 -5.95 -17.87 -3.33
N LEU A 323 -6.15 -16.63 -3.76
CA LEU A 323 -5.08 -15.67 -4.00
C LEU A 323 -4.91 -14.73 -2.80
N GLY A 324 -4.80 -15.29 -1.59
CA GLY A 324 -4.43 -14.55 -0.38
C GLY A 324 -3.04 -14.96 0.07
N GLU A 325 -2.19 -14.02 0.42
CA GLU A 325 -0.89 -14.30 1.01
C GLU A 325 -0.67 -13.47 2.27
N ILE A 326 -0.12 -14.11 3.29
CA ILE A 326 0.22 -13.47 4.57
C ILE A 326 1.71 -13.14 4.52
N MET A 327 2.01 -11.85 4.64
CA MET A 327 3.38 -11.34 4.65
C MET A 327 4.07 -11.65 5.98
N ASP A 328 5.32 -12.07 5.89
CA ASP A 328 6.18 -12.23 7.06
C ASP A 328 6.45 -10.88 7.75
N ILE A 329 6.51 -10.94 9.07
CA ILE A 329 6.77 -9.79 9.94
C ILE A 329 8.08 -10.03 10.69
N GLU A 330 8.95 -9.02 10.73
CA GLU A 330 10.21 -9.04 11.46
C GLU A 330 10.49 -7.71 12.16
N ILE A 331 11.36 -7.71 13.16
CA ILE A 331 11.88 -6.48 13.79
C ILE A 331 13.17 -6.09 13.09
N VAL A 332 13.27 -4.83 12.70
CA VAL A 332 14.52 -4.23 12.21
C VAL A 332 15.08 -3.33 13.30
N ASP A 333 16.04 -3.87 14.02
CA ASP A 333 16.73 -3.18 15.12
C ASP A 333 17.62 -2.05 14.60
N ARG A 334 17.56 -0.90 15.32
CA ARG A 334 18.40 0.29 15.06
C ARG A 334 18.86 0.94 16.36
N GLN A 335 18.46 2.20 16.61
CA GLN A 335 19.04 3.03 17.68
C GLN A 335 18.01 3.64 18.62
N SER A 336 16.71 3.48 18.35
CA SER A 336 15.64 4.14 19.13
C SER A 336 15.18 3.34 20.35
N VAL A 337 15.79 2.19 20.62
CA VAL A 337 15.52 1.35 21.78
C VAL A 337 16.81 1.11 22.54
N ILE A 338 16.76 1.22 23.88
CA ILE A 338 17.86 0.93 24.79
C ILE A 338 17.53 -0.28 25.67
N SER A 339 18.54 -1.08 26.02
CA SER A 339 18.39 -2.09 27.07
C SER A 339 18.53 -1.46 28.44
N LEU A 340 17.67 -1.87 29.38
CA LEU A 340 17.71 -1.46 30.79
C LEU A 340 18.53 -2.41 31.67
N TYR A 341 19.17 -3.41 31.06
CA TYR A 341 20.07 -4.37 31.77
C TYR A 341 21.51 -3.94 31.69
#